data_43d64d2c2f89405f21c544411abbef82
#
_entry.id   43d64d2c2f89405f21c544411abbef82
#
_cell.length_a   1.000
_cell.length_b   1.000
_cell.length_c   1.000
_cell.angle_alpha   90.00
_cell.angle_beta   90.00
_cell.angle_gamma   90.00
#
_symmetry.space_group_name_H-M   'P 1'
#
loop_
_entity.id
_entity.type
_entity.pdbx_description
1 polymer ?
#
loop_
_entity_poly.entity_id
_entity_poly.type
_entity_poly.pdbx_seq_one_letter_code
_entity_poly.pdbx_strand_id
1 'polypeptide(L)'
;MLAEKDRTALEFIYRRRSVRKFTEQPISNEVIEQLIDAAIHAPSGKNQQNWHFVVVRNKQMIQDMVKLVETKHEKLLPFIADAEKQKAFKGSVGYHTVFKNAPVVVLVFAGPYPGPSDDMVAGPGLTQQEIDAMKQTKPGVQNVAAAMQNLLLAAATLG
;
A
#
# COMPACT_ATOMS: atom_id res chain seq x y z
N MET A 1 -10.07 5.94 -30.05
CA MET A 1 -9.91 4.52 -29.61
C MET A 1 -8.47 4.10 -29.87
N LEU A 2 -7.79 3.48 -28.91
CA LEU A 2 -6.44 2.94 -29.12
C LEU A 2 -6.49 1.77 -30.10
N ALA A 3 -5.46 1.61 -30.93
CA ALA A 3 -5.35 0.48 -31.84
C ALA A 3 -5.26 -0.85 -31.05
N GLU A 4 -5.67 -1.96 -31.65
CA GLU A 4 -5.67 -3.28 -31.00
C GLU A 4 -4.27 -3.68 -30.50
N LYS A 5 -3.23 -3.35 -31.25
CA LYS A 5 -1.81 -3.55 -30.88
C LYS A 5 -1.45 -2.83 -29.58
N ASP A 6 -1.97 -1.62 -29.36
CA ASP A 6 -1.69 -0.83 -28.16
C ASP A 6 -2.42 -1.41 -26.93
N ARG A 7 -3.59 -2.03 -27.13
CA ARG A 7 -4.30 -2.76 -26.08
C ARG A 7 -3.51 -3.97 -25.60
N THR A 8 -2.90 -4.72 -26.50
CA THR A 8 -2.08 -5.88 -26.16
C THR A 8 -0.87 -5.47 -25.32
N ALA A 9 -0.21 -4.36 -25.65
CA ALA A 9 0.93 -3.85 -24.89
C ALA A 9 0.56 -3.42 -23.45
N LEU A 10 -0.69 -3.02 -23.21
CA LEU A 10 -1.19 -2.57 -21.91
C LEU A 10 -2.02 -3.63 -21.18
N GLU A 11 -2.07 -4.85 -21.70
CA GLU A 11 -2.91 -5.92 -21.14
C GLU A 11 -2.61 -6.22 -19.68
N PHE A 12 -1.34 -6.16 -19.26
CA PHE A 12 -0.91 -6.35 -17.88
C PHE A 12 -1.58 -5.36 -16.90
N ILE A 13 -1.87 -4.13 -17.34
CA ILE A 13 -2.62 -3.14 -16.55
C ILE A 13 -4.09 -3.56 -16.44
N TYR A 14 -4.69 -3.99 -17.56
CA TYR A 14 -6.11 -4.32 -17.61
C TYR A 14 -6.44 -5.66 -16.96
N ARG A 15 -5.49 -6.59 -16.89
CA ARG A 15 -5.65 -7.91 -16.25
C ARG A 15 -5.61 -7.85 -14.73
N ARG A 16 -4.90 -6.89 -14.15
CA ARG A 16 -4.80 -6.81 -12.68
C ARG A 16 -6.18 -6.72 -12.03
N ARG A 17 -6.41 -7.55 -11.03
CA ARG A 17 -7.63 -7.56 -10.20
C ARG A 17 -7.26 -7.53 -8.71
N SER A 18 -8.18 -7.05 -7.89
CA SER A 18 -8.07 -7.13 -6.42
C SER A 18 -8.47 -8.53 -5.95
N VAL A 19 -7.54 -9.46 -6.00
CA VAL A 19 -7.72 -10.83 -5.52
C VAL A 19 -7.79 -10.83 -3.99
N ARG A 20 -8.76 -11.58 -3.43
CA ARG A 20 -9.00 -11.67 -1.98
C ARG A 20 -9.18 -13.10 -1.49
N LYS A 21 -9.01 -14.05 -2.38
CA LYS A 21 -8.94 -15.48 -2.05
C LYS A 21 -7.58 -15.99 -2.49
N PHE A 22 -6.86 -16.59 -1.58
CA PHE A 22 -5.50 -17.07 -1.82
C PHE A 22 -5.49 -18.59 -1.78
N THR A 23 -4.61 -19.18 -2.57
CA THR A 23 -4.26 -20.60 -2.47
C THR A 23 -3.20 -20.78 -1.38
N GLU A 24 -2.99 -22.02 -0.93
CA GLU A 24 -1.91 -22.34 0.01
C GLU A 24 -0.57 -22.55 -0.69
N GLN A 25 -0.54 -22.41 -2.01
CA GLN A 25 0.66 -22.63 -2.80
C GLN A 25 1.78 -21.67 -2.36
N PRO A 26 2.96 -22.21 -2.00
CA PRO A 26 4.10 -21.39 -1.65
C PRO A 26 4.56 -20.54 -2.84
N ILE A 27 5.02 -19.33 -2.55
CA ILE A 27 5.67 -18.46 -3.53
C ILE A 27 7.17 -18.57 -3.33
N SER A 28 7.94 -18.84 -4.39
CA SER A 28 9.39 -18.98 -4.30
C SER A 28 10.08 -17.64 -4.00
N ASN A 29 11.34 -17.70 -3.57
CA ASN A 29 12.12 -16.49 -3.33
C ASN A 29 12.36 -15.72 -4.63
N GLU A 30 12.61 -16.43 -5.72
CA GLU A 30 12.86 -15.86 -7.05
C GLU A 30 11.68 -15.02 -7.53
N VAL A 31 10.44 -15.50 -7.28
CA VAL A 31 9.22 -14.70 -7.61
C VAL A 31 9.12 -13.47 -6.72
N ILE A 32 9.40 -13.60 -5.41
CA ILE A 32 9.38 -12.44 -4.51
C ILE A 32 10.43 -11.40 -4.92
N GLU A 33 11.64 -11.84 -5.28
CA GLU A 33 12.70 -10.96 -5.75
C GLU A 33 12.31 -10.22 -7.03
N GLN A 34 11.70 -10.91 -7.99
CA GLN A 34 11.16 -10.28 -9.20
C GLN A 34 10.08 -9.23 -8.90
N LEU A 35 9.20 -9.51 -7.94
CA LEU A 35 8.18 -8.56 -7.52
C LEU A 35 8.78 -7.31 -6.86
N ILE A 36 9.77 -7.49 -5.99
CA ILE A 36 10.49 -6.39 -5.34
C ILE A 36 11.31 -5.60 -6.36
N ASP A 37 11.98 -6.29 -7.29
CA ASP A 37 12.73 -5.63 -8.37
C ASP A 37 11.80 -4.74 -9.21
N ALA A 38 10.65 -5.24 -9.65
CA ALA A 38 9.66 -4.44 -10.34
C ALA A 38 9.19 -3.23 -9.51
N ALA A 39 9.00 -3.41 -8.20
CA ALA A 39 8.57 -2.36 -7.29
C ALA A 39 9.59 -1.22 -7.20
N ILE A 40 10.88 -1.52 -7.05
CA ILE A 40 11.94 -0.51 -6.91
C ILE A 40 12.23 0.27 -8.19
N HIS A 41 11.72 -0.18 -9.34
CA HIS A 41 11.76 0.58 -10.59
C HIS A 41 10.69 1.68 -10.68
N ALA A 42 9.88 1.85 -9.64
CA ALA A 42 8.94 2.97 -9.57
C ALA A 42 9.67 4.33 -9.47
N PRO A 43 9.09 5.40 -10.04
CA PRO A 43 9.64 6.73 -9.85
C PRO A 43 9.49 7.17 -8.38
N SER A 44 10.46 7.95 -7.89
CA SER A 44 10.36 8.59 -6.58
C SER A 44 10.86 10.03 -6.62
N GLY A 45 10.21 10.92 -5.88
CA GLY A 45 10.60 12.32 -5.82
C GLY A 45 12.05 12.45 -5.38
N LYS A 46 12.87 13.20 -6.14
CA LYS A 46 14.32 13.35 -5.90
C LYS A 46 15.10 12.01 -5.83
N ASN A 47 14.56 10.96 -6.45
CA ASN A 47 15.10 9.60 -6.38
C ASN A 47 15.33 9.09 -4.94
N GLN A 48 14.46 9.47 -4.01
CA GLN A 48 14.62 9.15 -2.59
C GLN A 48 14.44 7.66 -2.28
N GLN A 49 13.68 6.92 -3.10
CA GLN A 49 13.50 5.47 -2.95
C GLN A 49 13.20 5.06 -1.50
N ASN A 50 12.37 5.85 -0.83
CA ASN A 50 12.10 5.76 0.61
C ASN A 50 11.16 4.60 1.01
N TRP A 51 10.94 3.64 0.12
CA TRP A 51 10.21 2.42 0.40
C TRP A 51 11.05 1.43 1.19
N HIS A 52 10.38 0.65 2.02
CA HIS A 52 10.97 -0.46 2.72
C HIS A 52 10.01 -1.65 2.67
N PHE A 53 10.50 -2.80 2.20
CA PHE A 53 9.71 -4.00 2.03
C PHE A 53 10.05 -5.02 3.12
N VAL A 54 9.03 -5.59 3.77
CA VAL A 54 9.18 -6.69 4.71
C VAL A 54 8.34 -7.86 4.22
N VAL A 55 8.99 -8.98 3.92
CA VAL A 55 8.33 -10.20 3.45
C VAL A 55 8.07 -11.12 4.64
N VAL A 56 6.80 -11.38 4.93
CA VAL A 56 6.37 -12.21 6.06
C VAL A 56 5.83 -13.54 5.52
N ARG A 57 6.54 -14.64 5.84
CA ARG A 57 6.16 -16.03 5.50
C ARG A 57 5.71 -16.84 6.73
N ASN A 58 6.03 -16.34 7.92
CA ASN A 58 5.68 -17.03 9.15
C ASN A 58 4.18 -16.95 9.39
N LYS A 59 3.49 -18.09 9.32
CA LYS A 59 2.03 -18.19 9.50
C LYS A 59 1.57 -17.63 10.83
N GLN A 60 2.31 -17.88 11.92
CA GLN A 60 1.94 -17.36 13.24
C GLN A 60 2.00 -15.83 13.26
N MET A 61 3.05 -15.24 12.68
CA MET A 61 3.18 -13.79 12.57
C MET A 61 2.04 -13.18 11.75
N ILE A 62 1.63 -13.83 10.65
CA ILE A 62 0.47 -13.38 9.86
C ILE A 62 -0.80 -13.41 10.72
N GLN A 63 -1.03 -14.47 11.53
CA GLN A 63 -2.17 -14.53 12.43
C GLN A 63 -2.11 -13.49 13.56
N ASP A 64 -0.93 -13.18 14.06
CA ASP A 64 -0.76 -12.12 15.07
C ASP A 64 -1.06 -10.74 14.49
N MET A 65 -0.67 -10.49 13.23
CA MET A 65 -1.06 -9.27 12.49
C MET A 65 -2.58 -9.20 12.31
N VAL A 66 -3.25 -10.30 11.99
CA VAL A 66 -4.72 -10.36 11.91
C VAL A 66 -5.35 -9.96 13.23
N LYS A 67 -4.91 -10.55 14.36
CA LYS A 67 -5.39 -10.20 15.71
C LYS A 67 -5.19 -8.72 16.02
N LEU A 68 -4.06 -8.13 15.64
CA LEU A 68 -3.81 -6.70 15.82
C LEU A 68 -4.84 -5.84 15.07
N VAL A 69 -5.15 -6.20 13.82
CA VAL A 69 -6.16 -5.51 13.01
C VAL A 69 -7.54 -5.66 13.65
N GLU A 70 -7.94 -6.87 14.05
CA GLU A 70 -9.23 -7.16 14.72
C GLU A 70 -9.36 -6.34 16.01
N THR A 71 -8.36 -6.39 16.88
CA THR A 71 -8.33 -5.62 18.14
C THR A 71 -8.45 -4.12 17.89
N LYS A 72 -7.74 -3.60 16.89
CA LYS A 72 -7.82 -2.18 16.53
C LYS A 72 -9.20 -1.82 16.00
N HIS A 73 -9.77 -2.70 15.20
CA HIS A 73 -11.11 -2.54 14.65
C HIS A 73 -12.17 -2.49 15.76
N GLU A 74 -12.10 -3.40 16.74
CA GLU A 74 -12.99 -3.41 17.91
C GLU A 74 -12.86 -2.13 18.76
N LYS A 75 -11.61 -1.67 18.98
CA LYS A 75 -11.35 -0.43 19.72
C LYS A 75 -11.92 0.82 19.06
N LEU A 76 -12.09 0.83 17.75
CA LEU A 76 -12.63 1.97 17.02
C LEU A 76 -14.18 2.00 17.02
N LEU A 77 -14.83 0.86 17.18
CA LEU A 77 -16.29 0.75 17.14
C LEU A 77 -17.02 1.77 18.06
N PRO A 78 -16.64 1.96 19.33
CA PRO A 78 -17.34 2.89 20.22
C PRO A 78 -17.29 4.37 19.78
N PHE A 79 -16.34 4.72 18.93
CA PHE A 79 -16.16 6.10 18.43
C PHE A 79 -17.04 6.41 17.21
N ILE A 80 -17.78 5.42 16.69
CA ILE A 80 -18.69 5.60 15.56
C ILE A 80 -20.09 5.86 16.15
N ALA A 81 -20.54 7.11 16.15
CA ALA A 81 -21.79 7.52 16.76
C ALA A 81 -23.04 7.01 16.01
N ASP A 82 -22.94 6.89 14.68
CA ASP A 82 -24.05 6.43 13.84
C ASP A 82 -24.16 4.90 13.86
N ALA A 83 -25.31 4.38 14.25
CA ALA A 83 -25.53 2.94 14.44
C ALA A 83 -25.42 2.13 13.14
N GLU A 84 -25.89 2.67 12.01
CA GLU A 84 -25.77 1.99 10.71
C GLU A 84 -24.32 1.93 10.25
N LYS A 85 -23.58 3.02 10.42
CA LYS A 85 -22.13 3.06 10.12
C LYS A 85 -21.34 2.15 11.04
N GLN A 86 -21.71 2.09 12.33
CA GLN A 86 -21.08 1.18 13.29
C GLN A 86 -21.29 -0.28 12.87
N LYS A 87 -22.52 -0.66 12.47
CA LYS A 87 -22.84 -2.00 11.96
C LYS A 87 -22.07 -2.33 10.69
N ALA A 88 -22.03 -1.40 9.73
CA ALA A 88 -21.26 -1.55 8.49
C ALA A 88 -19.76 -1.70 8.77
N PHE A 89 -19.21 -0.88 9.65
CA PHE A 89 -17.80 -0.95 10.06
C PHE A 89 -17.51 -2.30 10.74
N LYS A 90 -18.34 -2.75 11.68
CA LYS A 90 -18.20 -4.07 12.31
C LYS A 90 -18.17 -5.20 11.28
N GLY A 91 -19.02 -5.15 10.26
CA GLY A 91 -19.06 -6.13 9.17
C GLY A 91 -17.84 -6.10 8.25
N SER A 92 -17.05 -5.01 8.24
CA SER A 92 -15.91 -4.84 7.35
C SER A 92 -14.60 -5.48 7.83
N VAL A 93 -14.54 -6.04 9.04
CA VAL A 93 -13.31 -6.62 9.61
C VAL A 93 -12.69 -7.69 8.71
N GLY A 94 -13.50 -8.56 8.10
CA GLY A 94 -13.02 -9.57 7.17
C GLY A 94 -12.38 -9.01 5.90
N TYR A 95 -12.76 -7.81 5.50
CA TYR A 95 -12.13 -7.09 4.40
C TYR A 95 -10.74 -6.56 4.79
N HIS A 96 -10.58 -6.10 6.03
CA HIS A 96 -9.31 -5.60 6.55
C HIS A 96 -8.32 -6.71 6.92
N THR A 97 -8.82 -7.94 7.14
CA THR A 97 -8.02 -9.13 7.45
C THR A 97 -7.96 -10.13 6.30
N VAL A 98 -8.19 -9.66 5.08
CA VAL A 98 -8.24 -10.50 3.87
C VAL A 98 -6.99 -11.36 3.68
N PHE A 99 -5.83 -10.88 4.13
CA PHE A 99 -4.53 -11.53 4.00
C PHE A 99 -4.32 -12.73 4.95
N LYS A 100 -5.25 -13.02 5.84
CA LYS A 100 -5.12 -14.07 6.88
C LYS A 100 -4.76 -15.47 6.37
N ASN A 101 -5.13 -15.79 5.13
CA ASN A 101 -4.86 -17.09 4.51
C ASN A 101 -3.80 -16.98 3.40
N ALA A 102 -3.14 -15.84 3.25
CA ALA A 102 -2.09 -15.69 2.25
C ALA A 102 -0.84 -16.49 2.66
N PRO A 103 -0.14 -17.16 1.73
CA PRO A 103 1.11 -17.89 2.01
C PRO A 103 2.26 -16.93 2.32
N VAL A 104 2.17 -15.70 1.86
CA VAL A 104 3.13 -14.64 2.10
C VAL A 104 2.42 -13.28 2.14
N VAL A 105 2.91 -12.39 2.98
CA VAL A 105 2.46 -10.99 3.06
C VAL A 105 3.67 -10.08 2.85
N VAL A 106 3.56 -9.13 1.95
CA VAL A 106 4.58 -8.09 1.75
C VAL A 106 4.07 -6.81 2.38
N LEU A 107 4.72 -6.36 3.45
CA LEU A 107 4.48 -5.06 4.06
C LEU A 107 5.36 -4.03 3.38
N VAL A 108 4.77 -2.90 3.02
CA VAL A 108 5.50 -1.81 2.37
C VAL A 108 5.40 -0.57 3.25
N PHE A 109 6.54 -0.09 3.71
CA PHE A 109 6.64 1.07 4.59
C PHE A 109 7.21 2.26 3.82
N ALA A 110 6.70 3.45 4.16
CA ALA A 110 7.30 4.71 3.75
C ALA A 110 8.32 5.12 4.82
N GLY A 111 9.59 5.13 4.46
CA GLY A 111 10.64 5.73 5.28
C GLY A 111 10.54 7.27 5.30
N PRO A 112 11.40 7.94 6.06
CA PRO A 112 11.46 9.38 6.08
C PRO A 112 11.58 9.97 4.68
N TYR A 113 10.85 11.05 4.44
CA TYR A 113 10.96 11.84 3.22
C TYR A 113 11.21 13.30 3.63
N PRO A 114 12.38 13.86 3.32
CA PRO A 114 12.69 15.24 3.66
C PRO A 114 11.75 16.17 2.85
N GLY A 115 10.79 16.71 3.55
CA GLY A 115 9.94 17.80 3.04
C GLY A 115 10.67 19.13 3.09
N PRO A 116 9.99 20.24 2.75
CA PRO A 116 10.50 21.57 3.06
C PRO A 116 10.75 21.66 4.56
N SER A 117 11.97 22.05 4.95
CA SER A 117 12.29 22.31 6.35
C SER A 117 11.50 23.55 6.83
N ASP A 118 11.31 23.68 8.14
CA ASP A 118 10.57 24.80 8.69
C ASP A 118 11.22 26.16 8.31
N ASP A 119 12.55 26.18 8.18
CA ASP A 119 13.31 27.34 7.75
C ASP A 119 13.09 27.69 6.25
N MET A 120 12.80 26.71 5.40
CA MET A 120 12.49 26.97 3.98
C MET A 120 11.08 27.55 3.79
N VAL A 121 10.17 27.29 4.72
CA VAL A 121 8.78 27.79 4.69
C VAL A 121 8.54 28.92 5.69
N ALA A 122 9.57 29.36 6.42
CA ALA A 122 9.50 30.47 7.37
C ALA A 122 9.67 31.86 6.72
N GLY A 123 9.63 31.93 5.39
CA GLY A 123 9.74 33.21 4.67
C GLY A 123 8.59 34.18 4.99
N PRO A 124 8.85 35.50 5.00
CA PRO A 124 7.79 36.49 5.22
C PRO A 124 6.75 36.41 4.09
N GLY A 125 5.48 36.36 4.45
CA GLY A 125 4.37 36.36 3.50
C GLY A 125 3.58 35.09 3.37
N LEU A 126 4.03 33.98 3.98
CA LEU A 126 3.24 32.76 4.04
C LEU A 126 2.34 32.77 5.29
N THR A 127 1.08 32.45 5.10
CA THR A 127 0.15 32.20 6.20
C THR A 127 0.36 30.79 6.77
N GLN A 128 -0.01 30.58 8.04
CA GLN A 128 0.04 29.25 8.67
C GLN A 128 -0.75 28.20 7.86
N GLN A 129 -1.88 28.61 7.28
CA GLN A 129 -2.70 27.73 6.44
C GLN A 129 -1.96 27.28 5.18
N GLU A 130 -1.19 28.15 4.52
CA GLU A 130 -0.38 27.78 3.36
C GLU A 130 0.77 26.85 3.76
N ILE A 131 1.43 27.11 4.87
CA ILE A 131 2.48 26.24 5.43
C ILE A 131 1.91 24.86 5.73
N ASP A 132 0.76 24.78 6.38
CA ASP A 132 0.10 23.52 6.71
C ASP A 132 -0.33 22.75 5.44
N ALA A 133 -0.84 23.46 4.42
CA ALA A 133 -1.19 22.87 3.14
C ALA A 133 0.04 22.27 2.42
N MET A 134 1.18 22.96 2.45
CA MET A 134 2.45 22.43 1.89
C MET A 134 2.93 21.20 2.65
N LYS A 135 2.75 21.14 3.98
CA LYS A 135 3.11 19.97 4.81
C LYS A 135 2.13 18.80 4.71
N GLN A 136 0.90 19.04 4.25
CA GLN A 136 -0.10 17.98 4.03
C GLN A 136 0.27 17.06 2.85
N THR A 137 1.04 17.53 1.89
CA THR A 137 1.53 16.67 0.82
C THR A 137 2.44 15.60 1.42
N LYS A 138 2.16 14.33 1.14
CA LYS A 138 2.96 13.20 1.64
C LYS A 138 3.69 12.51 0.49
N PRO A 139 4.70 13.16 -0.09
CA PRO A 139 5.38 12.63 -1.28
C PRO A 139 6.04 11.27 -1.02
N GLY A 140 6.49 11.02 0.19
CA GLY A 140 7.01 9.70 0.58
C GLY A 140 5.96 8.59 0.48
N VAL A 141 4.69 8.87 0.80
CA VAL A 141 3.58 7.93 0.63
C VAL A 141 3.24 7.73 -0.84
N GLN A 142 3.33 8.81 -1.66
CA GLN A 142 3.11 8.71 -3.11
C GLN A 142 4.17 7.83 -3.78
N ASN A 143 5.44 7.93 -3.38
CA ASN A 143 6.51 7.07 -3.86
C ASN A 143 6.21 5.60 -3.57
N VAL A 144 5.81 5.29 -2.33
CA VAL A 144 5.44 3.93 -1.91
C VAL A 144 4.22 3.42 -2.68
N ALA A 145 3.22 4.27 -2.93
CA ALA A 145 2.05 3.89 -3.73
C ALA A 145 2.44 3.53 -5.18
N ALA A 146 3.38 4.26 -5.78
CA ALA A 146 3.92 3.94 -7.11
C ALA A 146 4.65 2.59 -7.11
N ALA A 147 5.50 2.33 -6.11
CA ALA A 147 6.19 1.06 -5.95
C ALA A 147 5.21 -0.11 -5.74
N MET A 148 4.18 0.08 -4.91
CA MET A 148 3.13 -0.92 -4.72
C MET A 148 2.38 -1.21 -6.02
N GLN A 149 2.09 -0.19 -6.83
CA GLN A 149 1.42 -0.39 -8.12
C GLN A 149 2.27 -1.23 -9.07
N ASN A 150 3.58 -0.97 -9.17
CA ASN A 150 4.49 -1.79 -9.96
C ASN A 150 4.50 -3.25 -9.48
N LEU A 151 4.59 -3.48 -8.17
CA LEU A 151 4.53 -4.82 -7.57
C LEU A 151 3.23 -5.55 -7.95
N LEU A 152 2.09 -4.87 -7.85
CA LEU A 152 0.78 -5.46 -8.18
C LEU A 152 0.64 -5.78 -9.67
N LEU A 153 1.22 -4.96 -10.56
CA LEU A 153 1.24 -5.21 -11.99
C LEU A 153 2.14 -6.40 -12.33
N ALA A 154 3.33 -6.46 -11.72
CA ALA A 154 4.23 -7.60 -11.86
C ALA A 154 3.58 -8.90 -11.38
N ALA A 155 2.94 -8.88 -10.20
CA ALA A 155 2.20 -10.04 -9.68
C ALA A 155 1.09 -10.50 -10.63
N ALA A 156 0.32 -9.57 -11.22
CA ALA A 156 -0.71 -9.90 -12.19
C ALA A 156 -0.16 -10.45 -13.51
N THR A 157 1.08 -10.16 -13.84
CA THR A 157 1.77 -10.66 -15.04
C THR A 157 2.34 -12.05 -14.83
N LEU A 158 2.83 -12.32 -13.63
CA LEU A 158 3.43 -13.61 -13.27
C LEU A 158 2.37 -14.70 -12.98
N GLY A 159 1.10 -14.34 -12.83
CA GLY A 159 -0.02 -15.25 -12.53
C GLY A 159 -0.34 -15.25 -11.04
#